data_44598ff52bacabf19e940cf7a00ac959
#
_entry.id   44598ff52bacabf19e940cf7a00ac959
#
_cell.length_a   1.000
_cell.length_b   1.000
_cell.length_c   1.000
_cell.angle_alpha   90.00
_cell.angle_beta   90.00
_cell.angle_gamma   90.00
#
_symmetry.space_group_name_H-M   'P 1'
#
loop_
_entity.id
_entity.type
_entity.pdbx_description
1 polymer ?
#
loop_
_entity_poly.entity_id
_entity_poly.type
_entity_poly.pdbx_seq_one_letter_code
_entity_poly.pdbx_strand_id
1 'polypeptide(L)'
;MEAELVGMSFSDAENRAYYVPVPANRDEALKIVNEFRPLYENENSMKVGQNIKYDMIVLQNYGVQVKGKLFDTMLAHYVLQPELRHNMDYLAEIYLHYQTIHIDELIGAKGKNQKNMRDLPPEDVYRYACEDADVTLKLKNVLEKELKEHAAEHLFYEIEMPLVPVLVNIESNGVRIDTEALKQSSEHFTLRLQEIEKEIYALAGGETFNIGSPKQVGEVLFDRLKIVEKAKKTKTGQYVTSEEVLESLRNKHAIIGKILEYRGLKKLLSTYIDALPQLINPRTGRIHTSFNQAVTATGRLSSSNPNLQNIPIRDEDGKEIRKAFIPDDGCEFFSADYSQIELRIMAHLSQDKNMIDAFLSGYDIHAATAAKIYKVDINDVTADMRRKAKTANFGIIYGISVFGLAERMNVPRQEAKELIDGYFETYPSSNTAGNGPFPSGTNR
;
A
#
# COMPACT_ATOMS: atom_id res chain seq x y z
N MET A 1 -9.92 -7.74 12.98
CA MET A 1 -9.90 -9.18 13.37
C MET A 1 -10.44 -9.43 14.78
N GLU A 2 -10.35 -8.47 15.67
CA GLU A 2 -10.84 -8.62 17.07
C GLU A 2 -12.20 -7.96 17.31
N ALA A 3 -12.80 -7.37 16.28
CA ALA A 3 -14.07 -6.69 16.40
C ALA A 3 -15.18 -7.66 16.80
N GLU A 4 -15.92 -7.28 17.85
CA GLU A 4 -17.14 -7.94 18.26
C GLU A 4 -18.36 -7.29 17.59
N LEU A 5 -19.32 -8.09 17.21
CA LEU A 5 -20.55 -7.63 16.61
C LEU A 5 -21.44 -6.96 17.66
N VAL A 6 -21.76 -5.69 17.49
CA VAL A 6 -22.63 -4.91 18.37
C VAL A 6 -24.10 -4.97 17.93
N GLY A 7 -24.30 -5.07 16.62
CA GLY A 7 -25.62 -5.18 16.01
C GLY A 7 -25.52 -5.42 14.52
N MET A 8 -26.62 -5.67 13.89
CA MET A 8 -26.78 -5.85 12.44
C MET A 8 -27.87 -4.92 11.94
N SER A 9 -27.62 -4.19 10.87
CA SER A 9 -28.63 -3.37 10.22
C SER A 9 -28.91 -3.85 8.80
N PHE A 10 -30.13 -3.75 8.38
CA PHE A 10 -30.61 -4.23 7.10
C PHE A 10 -31.55 -3.20 6.46
N SER A 11 -31.47 -3.06 5.14
CA SER A 11 -32.43 -2.32 4.34
C SER A 11 -32.81 -3.15 3.12
N ASP A 12 -34.10 -3.33 2.89
CA ASP A 12 -34.65 -4.08 1.76
C ASP A 12 -35.41 -3.20 0.76
N ALA A 13 -35.66 -1.95 1.13
CA ALA A 13 -36.23 -0.93 0.28
C ALA A 13 -35.81 0.45 0.79
N GLU A 14 -35.74 1.43 -0.09
CA GLU A 14 -35.44 2.82 0.27
C GLU A 14 -36.40 3.33 1.35
N ASN A 15 -35.85 4.03 2.34
CA ASN A 15 -36.56 4.55 3.51
C ASN A 15 -37.16 3.46 4.43
N ARG A 16 -36.64 2.23 4.35
CA ARG A 16 -37.02 1.14 5.21
C ARG A 16 -35.79 0.36 5.69
N ALA A 17 -35.51 0.44 6.97
CA ALA A 17 -34.36 -0.24 7.55
C ALA A 17 -34.67 -0.81 8.93
N TYR A 18 -33.93 -1.81 9.33
CA TYR A 18 -34.10 -2.56 10.57
C TYR A 18 -32.76 -2.68 11.29
N TYR A 19 -32.80 -2.63 12.60
CA TYR A 19 -31.64 -2.85 13.44
C TYR A 19 -31.87 -4.02 14.39
N VAL A 20 -30.95 -4.95 14.47
CA VAL A 20 -30.93 -6.08 15.34
C VAL A 20 -29.76 -5.94 16.31
N PRO A 21 -29.98 -5.57 17.57
CA PRO A 21 -28.91 -5.50 18.56
C PRO A 21 -28.38 -6.90 18.87
N VAL A 22 -27.07 -7.01 19.06
CA VAL A 22 -26.40 -8.27 19.36
C VAL A 22 -25.72 -8.14 20.74
N PRO A 23 -26.04 -9.03 21.71
CA PRO A 23 -25.48 -8.95 23.05
C PRO A 23 -23.97 -9.26 23.07
N ALA A 24 -23.31 -8.83 24.15
CA ALA A 24 -21.89 -9.10 24.37
C ALA A 24 -21.60 -10.59 24.65
N ASN A 25 -22.58 -11.31 25.23
CA ASN A 25 -22.43 -12.74 25.45
C ASN A 25 -22.35 -13.46 24.10
N ARG A 26 -21.24 -14.17 23.87
CA ARG A 26 -20.97 -14.80 22.59
C ARG A 26 -21.96 -15.88 22.19
N ASP A 27 -22.43 -16.67 23.16
CA ASP A 27 -23.37 -17.77 22.88
C ASP A 27 -24.74 -17.22 22.49
N GLU A 28 -25.19 -16.17 23.15
CA GLU A 28 -26.42 -15.46 22.79
C GLU A 28 -26.25 -14.74 21.42
N ALA A 29 -25.12 -14.09 21.19
CA ALA A 29 -24.82 -13.47 19.91
C ALA A 29 -24.85 -14.50 18.78
N LEU A 30 -24.25 -15.67 18.95
CA LEU A 30 -24.26 -16.75 17.96
C LEU A 30 -25.68 -17.24 17.65
N LYS A 31 -26.58 -17.33 18.64
CA LYS A 31 -27.97 -17.69 18.40
C LYS A 31 -28.65 -16.68 17.49
N ILE A 32 -28.52 -15.40 17.80
CA ILE A 32 -29.12 -14.33 16.99
C ILE A 32 -28.52 -14.34 15.57
N VAL A 33 -27.20 -14.36 15.42
CA VAL A 33 -26.52 -14.35 14.11
C VAL A 33 -26.93 -15.56 13.26
N ASN A 34 -27.10 -16.74 13.89
CA ASN A 34 -27.52 -17.95 13.18
C ASN A 34 -28.93 -17.86 12.58
N GLU A 35 -29.86 -17.09 13.19
CA GLU A 35 -31.18 -16.84 12.59
C GLU A 35 -31.06 -16.10 11.23
N PHE A 36 -30.05 -15.28 11.09
CA PHE A 36 -29.79 -14.52 9.85
C PHE A 36 -28.82 -15.23 8.89
N ARG A 37 -28.20 -16.35 9.29
CA ARG A 37 -27.30 -17.14 8.43
C ARG A 37 -27.93 -17.49 7.07
N PRO A 38 -29.19 -17.94 6.97
CA PRO A 38 -29.80 -18.24 5.67
C PRO A 38 -29.86 -17.05 4.73
N LEU A 39 -29.97 -15.81 5.26
CA LEU A 39 -29.93 -14.58 4.47
C LEU A 39 -28.52 -14.31 3.95
N TYR A 40 -27.51 -14.38 4.82
CA TYR A 40 -26.13 -14.10 4.44
C TYR A 40 -25.57 -15.14 3.47
N GLU A 41 -25.90 -16.41 3.63
CA GLU A 41 -25.39 -17.52 2.83
C GLU A 41 -26.24 -17.82 1.58
N ASN A 42 -27.32 -17.08 1.34
CA ASN A 42 -28.15 -17.24 0.14
C ASN A 42 -27.42 -16.77 -1.11
N GLU A 43 -27.09 -17.68 -2.01
CA GLU A 43 -26.38 -17.41 -3.25
C GLU A 43 -27.23 -16.62 -4.27
N ASN A 44 -28.56 -16.66 -4.14
CA ASN A 44 -29.48 -16.00 -5.05
C ASN A 44 -29.81 -14.55 -4.66
N SER A 45 -29.37 -14.08 -3.50
CA SER A 45 -29.56 -12.69 -3.08
C SER A 45 -28.25 -11.90 -3.16
N MET A 46 -28.33 -10.69 -3.69
CA MET A 46 -27.22 -9.74 -3.69
C MET A 46 -27.07 -9.15 -2.27
N LYS A 47 -25.84 -9.04 -1.78
CA LYS A 47 -25.50 -8.32 -0.54
C LYS A 47 -24.84 -7.01 -0.92
N VAL A 48 -25.37 -5.94 -0.37
CA VAL A 48 -24.88 -4.58 -0.59
C VAL A 48 -24.24 -4.08 0.70
N GLY A 49 -23.09 -3.46 0.61
CA GLY A 49 -22.40 -2.89 1.77
C GLY A 49 -21.53 -1.71 1.38
N GLN A 50 -21.09 -0.97 2.37
CA GLN A 50 -20.05 0.05 2.26
C GLN A 50 -18.78 -0.49 2.93
N ASN A 51 -17.73 -0.79 2.16
CA ASN A 51 -16.58 -1.55 2.65
C ASN A 51 -16.98 -2.93 3.20
N ILE A 52 -17.77 -3.66 2.41
CA ILE A 52 -18.40 -4.93 2.78
C ILE A 52 -17.39 -6.00 3.24
N LYS A 53 -16.14 -5.87 2.81
CA LYS A 53 -15.04 -6.75 3.26
C LYS A 53 -14.92 -6.77 4.78
N TYR A 54 -15.06 -5.63 5.43
CA TYR A 54 -15.00 -5.53 6.89
C TYR A 54 -16.14 -6.33 7.54
N ASP A 55 -17.36 -6.18 7.05
CA ASP A 55 -18.54 -6.89 7.56
C ASP A 55 -18.40 -8.40 7.35
N MET A 56 -17.89 -8.83 6.20
CA MET A 56 -17.63 -10.24 5.91
C MET A 56 -16.63 -10.86 6.90
N ILE A 57 -15.56 -10.13 7.24
CA ILE A 57 -14.56 -10.58 8.20
C ILE A 57 -15.18 -10.68 9.62
N VAL A 58 -15.98 -9.70 10.01
CA VAL A 58 -16.68 -9.74 11.32
C VAL A 58 -17.63 -10.90 11.39
N LEU A 59 -18.46 -11.13 10.37
CA LEU A 59 -19.40 -12.25 10.29
C LEU A 59 -18.68 -13.61 10.29
N GLN A 60 -17.52 -13.70 9.63
CA GLN A 60 -16.71 -14.93 9.63
C GLN A 60 -16.24 -15.32 11.04
N ASN A 61 -16.01 -14.34 11.94
CA ASN A 61 -15.71 -14.61 13.35
C ASN A 61 -16.87 -15.30 14.09
N TYR A 62 -18.10 -15.19 13.56
CA TYR A 62 -19.31 -15.88 14.05
C TYR A 62 -19.66 -17.11 13.22
N GLY A 63 -18.76 -17.55 12.32
CA GLY A 63 -18.94 -18.75 11.51
C GLY A 63 -19.88 -18.58 10.33
N VAL A 64 -20.21 -17.35 9.94
CA VAL A 64 -21.08 -17.03 8.80
C VAL A 64 -20.22 -16.69 7.57
N GLN A 65 -20.53 -17.31 6.44
CA GLN A 65 -19.94 -17.00 5.14
C GLN A 65 -20.94 -16.23 4.30
N VAL A 66 -20.59 -15.01 3.93
CA VAL A 66 -21.42 -14.23 3.02
C VAL A 66 -21.23 -14.77 1.60
N LYS A 67 -22.34 -15.18 0.97
CA LYS A 67 -22.37 -15.79 -0.36
C LYS A 67 -23.25 -15.00 -1.32
N GLY A 68 -23.15 -15.33 -2.61
CA GLY A 68 -23.89 -14.70 -3.68
C GLY A 68 -23.20 -13.44 -4.22
N LYS A 69 -23.92 -12.69 -5.03
CA LYS A 69 -23.40 -11.46 -5.63
C LYS A 69 -23.18 -10.40 -4.56
N LEU A 70 -22.07 -9.69 -4.67
CA LEU A 70 -21.73 -8.57 -3.80
C LEU A 70 -21.81 -7.26 -4.56
N PHE A 71 -22.15 -6.19 -3.85
CA PHE A 71 -22.04 -4.82 -4.34
C PHE A 71 -21.47 -3.96 -3.19
N ASP A 72 -20.27 -3.43 -3.39
CA ASP A 72 -19.63 -2.52 -2.45
C ASP A 72 -19.71 -1.09 -2.98
N THR A 73 -20.40 -0.21 -2.28
CA THR A 73 -20.58 1.19 -2.69
C THR A 73 -19.31 2.00 -2.66
N MET A 74 -18.37 1.68 -1.75
CA MET A 74 -17.04 2.26 -1.71
C MET A 74 -16.25 1.90 -2.97
N LEU A 75 -16.24 0.64 -3.37
CA LEU A 75 -15.53 0.16 -4.56
C LEU A 75 -16.22 0.59 -5.86
N ALA A 76 -17.54 0.68 -5.90
CA ALA A 76 -18.25 1.22 -7.04
C ALA A 76 -17.84 2.66 -7.33
N HIS A 77 -17.79 3.51 -6.30
CA HIS A 77 -17.31 4.87 -6.45
C HIS A 77 -15.81 4.95 -6.76
N TYR A 78 -15.00 4.07 -6.17
CA TYR A 78 -13.57 4.01 -6.47
C TYR A 78 -13.30 3.72 -7.96
N VAL A 79 -14.03 2.80 -8.57
CA VAL A 79 -13.92 2.50 -10.01
C VAL A 79 -14.28 3.72 -10.88
N LEU A 80 -15.26 4.49 -10.44
CA LEU A 80 -15.72 5.70 -11.17
C LEU A 80 -14.79 6.91 -10.97
N GLN A 81 -14.32 7.13 -9.74
CA GLN A 81 -13.59 8.34 -9.31
C GLN A 81 -12.45 8.00 -8.36
N PRO A 82 -11.36 7.33 -8.82
CA PRO A 82 -10.32 6.76 -7.96
C PRO A 82 -9.52 7.77 -7.15
N GLU A 83 -9.55 9.05 -7.52
CA GLU A 83 -8.80 10.13 -6.84
C GLU A 83 -9.59 10.80 -5.71
N LEU A 84 -10.89 10.51 -5.58
CA LEU A 84 -11.76 11.14 -4.60
C LEU A 84 -11.84 10.35 -3.29
N ARG A 85 -12.61 10.87 -2.34
CA ARG A 85 -12.94 10.16 -1.09
C ARG A 85 -14.07 9.18 -1.35
N HIS A 86 -14.06 8.04 -0.64
CA HIS A 86 -15.04 6.98 -0.83
C HIS A 86 -15.82 6.64 0.45
N ASN A 87 -15.70 7.46 1.50
CA ASN A 87 -16.48 7.27 2.73
C ASN A 87 -17.96 7.62 2.49
N MET A 88 -18.83 6.95 3.24
CA MET A 88 -20.28 7.03 3.05
C MET A 88 -20.83 8.45 3.18
N ASP A 89 -20.37 9.23 4.17
CA ASP A 89 -20.81 10.60 4.38
C ASP A 89 -20.60 11.46 3.12
N TYR A 90 -19.40 11.38 2.52
CA TYR A 90 -19.07 12.07 1.29
C TYR A 90 -19.94 11.59 0.11
N LEU A 91 -20.14 10.28 -0.01
CA LEU A 91 -20.98 9.73 -1.08
C LEU A 91 -22.43 10.15 -0.92
N ALA A 92 -22.96 10.13 0.30
CA ALA A 92 -24.33 10.60 0.58
C ALA A 92 -24.51 12.09 0.24
N GLU A 93 -23.53 12.91 0.56
CA GLU A 93 -23.56 14.34 0.23
C GLU A 93 -23.60 14.58 -1.28
N ILE A 94 -22.70 13.96 -2.05
CA ILE A 94 -22.56 14.24 -3.49
C ILE A 94 -23.62 13.56 -4.37
N TYR A 95 -24.08 12.36 -4.02
CA TYR A 95 -25.02 11.59 -4.83
C TYR A 95 -26.47 11.68 -4.34
N LEU A 96 -26.70 11.85 -3.05
CA LEU A 96 -28.04 11.86 -2.47
C LEU A 96 -28.44 13.24 -1.94
N HIS A 97 -27.52 14.21 -1.90
CA HIS A 97 -27.72 15.52 -1.28
C HIS A 97 -28.20 15.39 0.17
N TYR A 98 -27.67 14.40 0.86
CA TYR A 98 -28.08 14.01 2.21
C TYR A 98 -26.91 14.08 3.18
N GLN A 99 -27.13 14.68 4.34
CA GLN A 99 -26.16 14.74 5.42
C GLN A 99 -26.44 13.62 6.43
N THR A 100 -25.51 12.70 6.58
CA THR A 100 -25.61 11.54 7.47
C THR A 100 -25.34 11.92 8.93
N ILE A 101 -25.77 11.08 9.85
CA ILE A 101 -25.38 11.14 11.25
C ILE A 101 -23.92 10.70 11.36
N HIS A 102 -23.05 11.57 11.87
CA HIS A 102 -21.64 11.18 12.05
C HIS A 102 -21.46 10.32 13.28
N ILE A 103 -20.61 9.30 13.18
CA ILE A 103 -20.30 8.38 14.30
C ILE A 103 -19.77 9.15 15.52
N ASP A 104 -19.09 10.25 15.33
CA ASP A 104 -18.57 11.11 16.41
C ASP A 104 -19.70 11.74 17.25
N GLU A 105 -20.91 11.86 16.71
CA GLU A 105 -22.10 12.33 17.47
C GLU A 105 -22.56 11.28 18.49
N LEU A 106 -22.31 9.98 18.22
CA LEU A 106 -22.69 8.90 19.11
C LEU A 106 -21.62 8.59 20.14
N ILE A 107 -20.37 8.42 19.68
CA ILE A 107 -19.27 7.93 20.53
C ILE A 107 -18.27 9.03 20.93
N GLY A 108 -18.45 10.24 20.42
CA GLY A 108 -17.54 11.35 20.66
C GLY A 108 -16.33 11.36 19.71
N ALA A 109 -15.66 12.50 19.67
CA ALA A 109 -14.51 12.70 18.81
C ALA A 109 -13.36 11.73 19.14
N LYS A 110 -12.57 11.38 18.13
CA LYS A 110 -11.43 10.47 18.25
C LYS A 110 -10.44 10.95 19.32
N GLY A 111 -10.18 10.12 20.31
CA GLY A 111 -9.28 10.43 21.43
C GLY A 111 -9.48 9.52 22.63
N LYS A 112 -8.82 9.84 23.74
CA LYS A 112 -8.85 9.04 24.97
C LYS A 112 -10.25 8.90 25.58
N ASN A 113 -11.17 9.82 25.30
CA ASN A 113 -12.52 9.85 25.84
C ASN A 113 -13.57 9.33 24.87
N GLN A 114 -13.16 8.79 23.71
CA GLN A 114 -14.08 8.20 22.76
C GLN A 114 -14.71 6.94 23.37
N LYS A 115 -16.05 6.85 23.36
CA LYS A 115 -16.80 5.70 23.84
C LYS A 115 -16.69 4.55 22.82
N ASN A 116 -17.03 3.34 23.28
CA ASN A 116 -17.24 2.22 22.39
C ASN A 116 -18.74 2.15 22.03
N MET A 117 -19.07 1.74 20.79
CA MET A 117 -20.47 1.52 20.39
C MET A 117 -21.20 0.51 21.31
N ARG A 118 -20.46 -0.46 21.87
CA ARG A 118 -20.99 -1.43 22.82
C ARG A 118 -21.49 -0.79 24.13
N ASP A 119 -20.96 0.37 24.51
CA ASP A 119 -21.31 1.09 25.73
C ASP A 119 -22.62 1.89 25.59
N LEU A 120 -23.13 1.99 24.36
CA LEU A 120 -24.37 2.72 24.06
C LEU A 120 -25.58 1.77 24.10
N PRO A 121 -26.74 2.22 24.63
CA PRO A 121 -27.93 1.46 24.54
C PRO A 121 -28.46 1.34 23.11
N PRO A 122 -29.13 0.27 22.72
CA PRO A 122 -29.65 0.08 21.35
C PRO A 122 -30.52 1.23 20.84
N GLU A 123 -31.23 1.92 21.76
CA GLU A 123 -32.07 3.09 21.47
C GLU A 123 -31.31 4.29 20.92
N ASP A 124 -30.02 4.40 21.25
CA ASP A 124 -29.16 5.47 20.75
C ASP A 124 -28.46 5.08 19.42
N VAL A 125 -28.27 3.77 19.22
CA VAL A 125 -27.53 3.25 18.05
C VAL A 125 -28.42 3.01 16.85
N TYR A 126 -29.70 2.60 17.04
CA TYR A 126 -30.53 2.10 15.95
C TYR A 126 -30.73 3.10 14.80
N ARG A 127 -30.87 4.39 15.12
CA ARG A 127 -31.07 5.41 14.08
C ARG A 127 -29.89 5.51 13.15
N TYR A 128 -28.69 5.61 13.71
CA TYR A 128 -27.43 5.61 12.97
C TYR A 128 -27.28 4.33 12.11
N ALA A 129 -27.48 3.16 12.73
CA ALA A 129 -27.33 1.89 12.06
C ALA A 129 -28.37 1.65 10.93
N CYS A 130 -29.61 2.08 11.13
CA CYS A 130 -30.65 2.03 10.11
C CYS A 130 -30.39 3.01 8.97
N GLU A 131 -29.91 4.21 9.29
CA GLU A 131 -29.51 5.21 8.29
C GLU A 131 -28.38 4.67 7.42
N ASP A 132 -27.34 4.09 8.00
CA ASP A 132 -26.22 3.50 7.27
C ASP A 132 -26.68 2.44 6.27
N ALA A 133 -27.61 1.57 6.65
CA ALA A 133 -28.15 0.56 5.77
C ALA A 133 -29.00 1.14 4.63
N ASP A 134 -29.86 2.11 4.93
CA ASP A 134 -30.73 2.78 3.93
C ASP A 134 -29.92 3.63 2.94
N VAL A 135 -28.98 4.42 3.45
CA VAL A 135 -28.07 5.23 2.62
C VAL A 135 -27.24 4.34 1.70
N THR A 136 -26.71 3.24 2.22
CA THR A 136 -25.95 2.27 1.41
C THR A 136 -26.80 1.69 0.28
N LEU A 137 -28.05 1.35 0.52
CA LEU A 137 -28.96 0.87 -0.53
C LEU A 137 -29.25 1.95 -1.58
N LYS A 138 -29.51 3.19 -1.16
CA LYS A 138 -29.71 4.33 -2.06
C LYS A 138 -28.48 4.62 -2.92
N LEU A 139 -27.30 4.60 -2.30
CA LEU A 139 -26.04 4.76 -3.02
C LEU A 139 -25.83 3.65 -4.05
N LYS A 140 -26.13 2.39 -3.70
CA LYS A 140 -26.09 1.29 -4.67
C LYS A 140 -26.94 1.59 -5.90
N ASN A 141 -28.18 2.06 -5.72
CA ASN A 141 -29.11 2.31 -6.82
C ASN A 141 -28.62 3.43 -7.76
N VAL A 142 -27.92 4.44 -7.23
CA VAL A 142 -27.33 5.51 -8.04
C VAL A 142 -26.04 5.02 -8.71
N LEU A 143 -25.11 4.46 -7.93
CA LEU A 143 -23.78 4.07 -8.44
C LEU A 143 -23.85 2.94 -9.47
N GLU A 144 -24.83 2.04 -9.38
CA GLU A 144 -25.04 1.00 -10.40
C GLU A 144 -25.39 1.61 -11.78
N LYS A 145 -26.16 2.71 -11.81
CA LYS A 145 -26.44 3.44 -13.05
C LYS A 145 -25.19 4.13 -13.59
N GLU A 146 -24.44 4.80 -12.71
CA GLU A 146 -23.17 5.45 -13.06
C GLU A 146 -22.15 4.45 -13.64
N LEU A 147 -22.00 3.26 -13.03
CA LEU A 147 -21.14 2.21 -13.55
C LEU A 147 -21.51 1.80 -14.98
N LYS A 148 -22.80 1.70 -15.26
CA LYS A 148 -23.30 1.37 -16.59
C LYS A 148 -23.07 2.49 -17.59
N GLU A 149 -23.36 3.74 -17.22
CA GLU A 149 -23.19 4.92 -18.07
C GLU A 149 -21.71 5.14 -18.45
N HIS A 150 -20.79 4.82 -17.54
CA HIS A 150 -19.34 4.93 -17.75
C HIS A 150 -18.69 3.65 -18.30
N ALA A 151 -19.48 2.62 -18.69
CA ALA A 151 -18.99 1.32 -19.16
C ALA A 151 -17.99 0.65 -18.21
N ALA A 152 -18.17 0.85 -16.90
CA ALA A 152 -17.27 0.36 -15.84
C ALA A 152 -17.75 -0.95 -15.18
N GLU A 153 -18.90 -1.49 -15.62
CA GLU A 153 -19.51 -2.71 -15.04
C GLU A 153 -18.57 -3.91 -15.10
N HIS A 154 -17.85 -4.11 -16.20
CA HIS A 154 -16.92 -5.24 -16.32
C HIS A 154 -15.81 -5.16 -15.27
N LEU A 155 -15.17 -4.00 -15.09
CA LEU A 155 -14.13 -3.81 -14.09
C LEU A 155 -14.67 -4.05 -12.68
N PHE A 156 -15.85 -3.52 -12.40
CA PHE A 156 -16.49 -3.64 -11.10
C PHE A 156 -16.91 -5.08 -10.76
N TYR A 157 -17.72 -5.71 -11.64
CA TYR A 157 -18.31 -7.02 -11.34
C TYR A 157 -17.38 -8.21 -11.60
N GLU A 158 -16.45 -8.10 -12.56
CA GLU A 158 -15.60 -9.22 -12.96
C GLU A 158 -14.19 -9.17 -12.35
N ILE A 159 -13.78 -8.03 -11.79
CA ILE A 159 -12.45 -7.86 -11.19
C ILE A 159 -12.56 -7.44 -9.74
N GLU A 160 -13.13 -6.27 -9.42
CA GLU A 160 -13.10 -5.72 -8.08
C GLU A 160 -13.98 -6.52 -7.09
N MET A 161 -15.21 -6.88 -7.46
CA MET A 161 -16.08 -7.63 -6.58
C MET A 161 -15.58 -9.05 -6.29
N PRO A 162 -15.12 -9.85 -7.28
CA PRO A 162 -14.54 -11.16 -7.01
C PRO A 162 -13.27 -11.14 -6.15
N LEU A 163 -12.53 -10.02 -6.15
CA LEU A 163 -11.34 -9.85 -5.31
C LEU A 163 -11.70 -9.72 -3.82
N VAL A 164 -12.86 -9.18 -3.48
CA VAL A 164 -13.29 -8.97 -2.08
C VAL A 164 -13.24 -10.25 -1.26
N PRO A 165 -13.90 -11.36 -1.63
CA PRO A 165 -13.83 -12.60 -0.86
C PRO A 165 -12.43 -13.23 -0.82
N VAL A 166 -11.59 -13.00 -1.84
CA VAL A 166 -10.19 -13.43 -1.84
C VAL A 166 -9.42 -12.68 -0.75
N LEU A 167 -9.59 -11.37 -0.67
CA LEU A 167 -8.95 -10.56 0.36
C LEU A 167 -9.47 -10.89 1.77
N VAL A 168 -10.77 -11.15 1.92
CA VAL A 168 -11.34 -11.66 3.19
C VAL A 168 -10.60 -12.93 3.62
N ASN A 169 -10.39 -13.86 2.71
CA ASN A 169 -9.70 -15.13 3.00
C ASN A 169 -8.23 -14.90 3.40
N ILE A 170 -7.49 -14.10 2.63
CA ILE A 170 -6.09 -13.81 2.91
C ILE A 170 -5.93 -13.09 4.26
N GLU A 171 -6.73 -12.06 4.50
CA GLU A 171 -6.68 -11.29 5.75
C GLU A 171 -7.08 -12.12 6.96
N SER A 172 -8.10 -12.97 6.83
CA SER A 172 -8.56 -13.84 7.92
C SER A 172 -7.55 -14.94 8.24
N ASN A 173 -6.88 -15.51 7.23
CA ASN A 173 -5.84 -16.49 7.46
C ASN A 173 -4.61 -15.88 8.13
N GLY A 174 -4.22 -14.67 7.74
CA GLY A 174 -3.01 -14.03 8.27
C GLY A 174 -1.73 -14.80 7.95
N VAL A 175 -0.64 -14.40 8.57
CA VAL A 175 0.69 -14.99 8.37
C VAL A 175 1.38 -15.26 9.70
N ARG A 176 2.09 -16.37 9.81
CA ARG A 176 2.94 -16.72 10.97
C ARG A 176 4.27 -16.03 10.89
N ILE A 177 4.78 -15.65 12.06
CA ILE A 177 6.16 -15.15 12.20
C ILE A 177 6.89 -15.93 13.28
N ASP A 178 8.20 -16.10 13.07
CA ASP A 178 9.13 -16.64 14.04
C ASP A 178 9.57 -15.53 14.99
N THR A 179 8.94 -15.47 16.16
CA THR A 179 9.23 -14.46 17.18
C THR A 179 10.58 -14.62 17.81
N GLU A 180 11.11 -15.84 17.89
CA GLU A 180 12.46 -16.09 18.44
C GLU A 180 13.54 -15.60 17.47
N ALA A 181 13.38 -15.85 16.17
CA ALA A 181 14.27 -15.30 15.15
C ALA A 181 14.26 -13.77 15.17
N LEU A 182 13.08 -13.13 15.28
CA LEU A 182 13.00 -11.66 15.40
C LEU A 182 13.65 -11.12 16.67
N LYS A 183 13.54 -11.83 17.79
CA LYS A 183 14.21 -11.45 19.03
C LYS A 183 15.73 -11.49 18.89
N GLN A 184 16.27 -12.55 18.30
CA GLN A 184 17.71 -12.65 18.01
C GLN A 184 18.17 -11.54 17.07
N SER A 185 17.38 -11.22 16.04
CA SER A 185 17.65 -10.09 15.15
C SER A 185 17.60 -8.76 15.89
N SER A 186 16.66 -8.56 16.84
CA SER A 186 16.57 -7.35 17.67
C SER A 186 17.82 -7.15 18.51
N GLU A 187 18.32 -8.20 19.17
CA GLU A 187 19.55 -8.16 19.95
C GLU A 187 20.76 -7.82 19.08
N HIS A 188 20.89 -8.48 17.93
CA HIS A 188 21.98 -8.23 16.98
C HIS A 188 21.96 -6.80 16.42
N PHE A 189 20.81 -6.31 15.99
CA PHE A 189 20.67 -4.96 15.45
C PHE A 189 20.89 -3.88 16.51
N THR A 190 20.48 -4.15 17.75
CA THR A 190 20.71 -3.22 18.86
C THR A 190 22.21 -3.07 19.14
N LEU A 191 22.97 -4.16 19.14
CA LEU A 191 24.43 -4.11 19.30
C LEU A 191 25.09 -3.32 18.14
N ARG A 192 24.73 -3.61 16.90
CA ARG A 192 25.22 -2.84 15.74
C ARG A 192 24.90 -1.36 15.84
N LEU A 193 23.67 -1.00 16.25
CA LEU A 193 23.30 0.40 16.45
C LEU A 193 24.17 1.10 17.48
N GLN A 194 24.47 0.44 18.59
CA GLN A 194 25.38 0.98 19.62
C GLN A 194 26.79 1.21 19.10
N GLU A 195 27.31 0.31 18.26
CA GLU A 195 28.62 0.46 17.63
C GLU A 195 28.64 1.64 16.65
N ILE A 196 27.65 1.73 15.75
CA ILE A 196 27.52 2.82 14.79
C ILE A 196 27.34 4.16 15.52
N GLU A 197 26.58 4.19 16.60
CA GLU A 197 26.38 5.40 17.42
C GLU A 197 27.72 5.90 18.00
N LYS A 198 28.56 5.03 18.52
CA LYS A 198 29.92 5.38 19.00
C LYS A 198 30.78 5.94 17.85
N GLU A 199 30.73 5.32 16.68
CA GLU A 199 31.48 5.81 15.51
C GLU A 199 30.98 7.20 15.07
N ILE A 200 29.66 7.43 15.06
CA ILE A 200 29.08 8.73 14.73
C ILE A 200 29.54 9.80 15.71
N TYR A 201 29.52 9.53 17.01
CA TYR A 201 29.98 10.48 18.02
C TYR A 201 31.49 10.77 17.90
N ALA A 202 32.31 9.75 17.64
CA ALA A 202 33.73 9.94 17.37
C ALA A 202 33.96 10.84 16.14
N LEU A 203 33.23 10.62 15.05
CA LEU A 203 33.32 11.45 13.83
C LEU A 203 32.77 12.86 14.03
N ALA A 204 31.90 13.07 15.03
CA ALA A 204 31.37 14.38 15.41
C ALA A 204 32.26 15.16 16.38
N GLY A 205 33.45 14.64 16.71
CA GLY A 205 34.37 15.28 17.64
C GLY A 205 34.18 14.87 19.11
N GLY A 206 33.50 13.75 19.37
CA GLY A 206 33.29 13.17 20.73
C GLY A 206 32.04 13.66 21.46
N GLU A 207 31.27 14.57 20.89
CA GLU A 207 30.01 15.02 21.47
C GLU A 207 28.83 14.11 21.13
N THR A 208 28.00 13.85 22.12
CA THR A 208 26.76 13.08 21.97
C THR A 208 25.60 13.96 21.54
N PHE A 209 24.75 13.46 20.66
CA PHE A 209 23.53 14.11 20.18
C PHE A 209 22.49 13.07 19.76
N ASN A 210 21.23 13.46 19.63
CA ASN A 210 20.19 12.56 19.15
C ASN A 210 20.27 12.39 17.63
N ILE A 211 20.80 11.27 17.17
CA ILE A 211 20.95 10.92 15.73
C ILE A 211 19.58 10.76 15.04
N GLY A 212 18.53 10.44 15.79
CA GLY A 212 17.14 10.40 15.31
C GLY A 212 16.52 11.80 15.10
N SER A 213 17.13 12.86 15.64
CA SER A 213 16.62 14.23 15.52
C SER A 213 17.17 14.92 14.27
N PRO A 214 16.33 15.24 13.26
CA PRO A 214 16.76 15.98 12.08
C PRO A 214 17.43 17.31 12.40
N LYS A 215 16.96 17.98 13.46
CA LYS A 215 17.50 19.25 13.92
C LYS A 215 18.94 19.10 14.41
N GLN A 216 19.16 18.20 15.37
CA GLN A 216 20.50 18.01 15.95
C GLN A 216 21.50 17.47 14.93
N VAL A 217 21.07 16.55 14.07
CA VAL A 217 21.90 16.08 12.95
C VAL A 217 22.26 17.23 12.01
N GLY A 218 21.32 18.10 11.68
CA GLY A 218 21.61 19.27 10.84
C GLY A 218 22.60 20.23 11.48
N GLU A 219 22.49 20.52 12.77
CA GLU A 219 23.42 21.35 13.55
C GLU A 219 24.84 20.75 13.54
N VAL A 220 24.97 19.44 13.76
CA VAL A 220 26.25 18.74 13.72
C VAL A 220 26.88 18.78 12.34
N LEU A 221 26.12 18.43 11.28
CA LEU A 221 26.65 18.32 9.91
C LEU A 221 27.02 19.69 9.31
N PHE A 222 26.18 20.71 9.52
CA PHE A 222 26.25 21.94 8.77
C PHE A 222 26.80 23.14 9.58
N ASP A 223 26.56 23.21 10.88
CA ASP A 223 27.11 24.28 11.71
C ASP A 223 28.47 23.94 12.30
N ARG A 224 28.65 22.69 12.79
CA ARG A 224 29.91 22.26 13.42
C ARG A 224 30.92 21.71 12.43
N LEU A 225 30.56 20.66 11.70
CA LEU A 225 31.46 20.01 10.72
C LEU A 225 31.57 20.77 9.41
N LYS A 226 30.62 21.66 9.13
CA LYS A 226 30.58 22.52 7.93
C LYS A 226 30.83 21.75 6.63
N ILE A 227 30.15 20.58 6.50
CA ILE A 227 30.36 19.62 5.39
C ILE A 227 30.10 20.27 4.03
N VAL A 228 29.20 21.26 3.98
CA VAL A 228 28.92 22.07 2.79
C VAL A 228 28.76 23.55 3.20
N GLU A 229 29.13 24.47 2.30
CA GLU A 229 29.01 25.92 2.55
C GLU A 229 27.54 26.39 2.61
N LYS A 230 26.68 25.80 1.76
CA LYS A 230 25.25 26.14 1.69
C LYS A 230 24.40 24.88 1.80
N ALA A 231 23.89 24.62 2.99
CA ALA A 231 22.98 23.51 3.23
C ALA A 231 21.53 23.91 2.95
N LYS A 232 20.76 22.98 2.39
CA LYS A 232 19.32 23.15 2.12
C LYS A 232 18.55 23.29 3.43
N LYS A 233 17.67 24.27 3.51
CA LYS A 233 16.79 24.50 4.67
C LYS A 233 15.32 24.39 4.28
N THR A 234 14.49 24.00 5.24
CA THR A 234 13.03 24.03 5.14
C THR A 234 12.52 25.47 5.16
N LYS A 235 11.23 25.66 4.86
CA LYS A 235 10.57 26.98 4.98
C LYS A 235 10.64 27.56 6.41
N THR A 236 10.79 26.70 7.42
CA THR A 236 10.93 27.08 8.85
C THR A 236 12.38 27.32 9.29
N GLY A 237 13.34 27.28 8.35
CA GLY A 237 14.77 27.54 8.60
C GLY A 237 15.56 26.33 9.14
N GLN A 238 14.95 25.17 9.32
CA GLN A 238 15.62 23.95 9.77
C GLN A 238 16.39 23.31 8.62
N TYR A 239 17.56 22.74 8.90
CA TYR A 239 18.33 21.97 7.90
C TYR A 239 17.56 20.74 7.43
N VAL A 240 17.60 20.48 6.11
CA VAL A 240 17.01 19.27 5.52
C VAL A 240 18.05 18.14 5.65
N THR A 241 17.68 17.11 6.38
CA THR A 241 18.48 15.88 6.57
C THR A 241 17.73 14.64 6.11
N SER A 242 16.93 14.77 5.02
CA SER A 242 16.27 13.62 4.39
C SER A 242 17.31 12.64 3.83
N GLU A 243 16.91 11.40 3.64
CA GLU A 243 17.75 10.34 3.07
C GLU A 243 18.35 10.78 1.72
N GLU A 244 17.53 11.36 0.84
CA GLU A 244 17.94 11.88 -0.47
C GLU A 244 19.06 12.93 -0.36
N VAL A 245 18.89 13.91 0.54
CA VAL A 245 19.89 14.97 0.76
C VAL A 245 21.18 14.37 1.34
N LEU A 246 21.07 13.51 2.34
CA LEU A 246 22.26 12.88 2.94
C LEU A 246 22.95 11.96 1.93
N GLU A 247 22.22 11.21 1.12
CA GLU A 247 22.81 10.33 0.10
C GLU A 247 23.61 11.14 -0.93
N SER A 248 23.11 12.31 -1.36
CA SER A 248 23.85 13.21 -2.24
C SER A 248 25.16 13.75 -1.65
N LEU A 249 25.28 13.70 -0.33
CA LEU A 249 26.45 14.16 0.42
C LEU A 249 27.33 13.01 0.94
N ARG A 250 27.00 11.75 0.63
CA ARG A 250 27.67 10.54 1.17
C ARG A 250 29.21 10.60 1.07
N ASN A 251 29.71 11.11 -0.05
CA ASN A 251 31.14 11.18 -0.33
C ASN A 251 31.84 12.43 0.27
N LYS A 252 31.10 13.31 0.96
CA LYS A 252 31.68 14.53 1.54
C LYS A 252 32.30 14.30 2.91
N HIS A 253 31.74 13.40 3.71
CA HIS A 253 32.25 13.07 5.05
C HIS A 253 31.77 11.68 5.51
N ALA A 254 32.63 10.91 6.16
CA ALA A 254 32.34 9.55 6.60
C ALA A 254 31.11 9.45 7.53
N ILE A 255 30.85 10.47 8.34
CA ILE A 255 29.72 10.53 9.26
C ILE A 255 28.37 10.37 8.54
N ILE A 256 28.26 10.84 7.29
CA ILE A 256 27.00 10.79 6.52
C ILE A 256 26.60 9.32 6.26
N GLY A 257 27.54 8.52 5.79
CA GLY A 257 27.30 7.09 5.58
C GLY A 257 26.85 6.37 6.86
N LYS A 258 27.47 6.72 7.98
CA LYS A 258 27.13 6.15 9.29
C LYS A 258 25.75 6.60 9.80
N ILE A 259 25.37 7.86 9.60
CA ILE A 259 24.02 8.35 9.93
C ILE A 259 22.95 7.65 9.09
N LEU A 260 23.20 7.46 7.80
CA LEU A 260 22.28 6.73 6.91
C LEU A 260 22.15 5.27 7.35
N GLU A 261 23.25 4.59 7.65
CA GLU A 261 23.26 3.23 8.17
C GLU A 261 22.50 3.13 9.51
N TYR A 262 22.76 4.01 10.46
CA TYR A 262 22.06 4.08 11.73
C TYR A 262 20.52 4.24 11.54
N ARG A 263 20.12 5.20 10.72
CA ARG A 263 18.69 5.46 10.46
C ARG A 263 18.00 4.29 9.77
N GLY A 264 18.68 3.64 8.83
CA GLY A 264 18.19 2.44 8.16
C GLY A 264 17.93 1.31 9.16
N LEU A 265 18.94 0.95 9.95
CA LEU A 265 18.83 -0.09 10.99
C LEU A 265 17.77 0.26 12.04
N LYS A 266 17.74 1.50 12.51
CA LYS A 266 16.76 1.95 13.51
C LYS A 266 15.33 1.84 12.99
N LYS A 267 15.12 2.17 11.73
CA LYS A 267 13.82 2.01 11.06
C LYS A 267 13.43 0.54 10.96
N LEU A 268 14.34 -0.33 10.56
CA LEU A 268 14.06 -1.78 10.47
C LEU A 268 13.70 -2.35 11.84
N LEU A 269 14.49 -1.99 12.86
CA LEU A 269 14.26 -2.44 14.23
C LEU A 269 12.89 -1.99 14.75
N SER A 270 12.59 -0.69 14.69
CA SER A 270 11.36 -0.13 15.27
C SER A 270 10.10 -0.44 14.47
N THR A 271 10.19 -0.52 13.13
CA THR A 271 9.02 -0.69 12.26
C THR A 271 8.63 -2.15 12.07
N TYR A 272 9.62 -3.05 12.07
CA TYR A 272 9.39 -4.46 11.77
C TYR A 272 9.80 -5.39 12.92
N ILE A 273 11.04 -5.36 13.34
CA ILE A 273 11.59 -6.39 14.25
C ILE A 273 10.89 -6.34 15.60
N ASP A 274 10.79 -5.16 16.22
CA ASP A 274 10.16 -4.98 17.54
C ASP A 274 8.63 -4.84 17.43
N ALA A 275 8.13 -4.30 16.33
CA ALA A 275 6.69 -4.04 16.17
C ALA A 275 5.89 -5.28 15.76
N LEU A 276 6.40 -6.10 14.84
CA LEU A 276 5.64 -7.25 14.31
C LEU A 276 5.21 -8.24 15.40
N PRO A 277 6.05 -8.64 16.38
CA PRO A 277 5.62 -9.52 17.46
C PRO A 277 4.44 -8.97 18.28
N GLN A 278 4.35 -7.65 18.43
CA GLN A 278 3.26 -6.98 19.17
C GLN A 278 1.91 -7.00 18.43
N LEU A 279 1.93 -7.30 17.14
CA LEU A 279 0.75 -7.35 16.27
C LEU A 279 0.18 -8.76 16.10
N ILE A 280 0.76 -9.75 16.77
CA ILE A 280 0.25 -11.12 16.74
C ILE A 280 -1.11 -11.15 17.45
N ASN A 281 -2.13 -11.58 16.72
CA ASN A 281 -3.46 -11.79 17.29
C ASN A 281 -3.42 -13.01 18.24
N PRO A 282 -3.77 -12.85 19.51
CA PRO A 282 -3.66 -13.93 20.52
C PRO A 282 -4.58 -15.13 20.22
N ARG A 283 -5.67 -14.94 19.47
CA ARG A 283 -6.59 -16.03 19.10
C ARG A 283 -6.06 -16.89 17.96
N THR A 284 -5.34 -16.29 17.00
CA THR A 284 -4.88 -16.98 15.80
C THR A 284 -3.40 -17.32 15.84
N GLY A 285 -2.62 -16.64 16.69
CA GLY A 285 -1.15 -16.72 16.70
C GLY A 285 -0.50 -16.11 15.46
N ARG A 286 -1.21 -15.28 14.70
CA ARG A 286 -0.80 -14.75 13.41
C ARG A 286 -0.93 -13.24 13.31
N ILE A 287 -0.23 -12.65 12.36
CA ILE A 287 -0.39 -11.25 11.98
C ILE A 287 -1.43 -11.17 10.85
N HIS A 288 -2.35 -10.22 10.98
CA HIS A 288 -3.40 -9.95 10.01
C HIS A 288 -3.27 -8.52 9.50
N THR A 289 -2.81 -8.36 8.27
CA THR A 289 -2.82 -7.06 7.58
C THR A 289 -4.19 -6.80 6.98
N SER A 290 -4.46 -5.55 6.61
CA SER A 290 -5.60 -5.17 5.78
C SER A 290 -5.11 -4.77 4.40
N PHE A 291 -5.66 -5.38 3.34
CA PHE A 291 -5.42 -5.00 1.96
C PHE A 291 -6.54 -4.10 1.46
N ASN A 292 -6.21 -2.88 1.08
CA ASN A 292 -7.19 -1.87 0.69
C ASN A 292 -7.19 -1.70 -0.83
N GLN A 293 -8.37 -1.88 -1.46
CA GLN A 293 -8.57 -1.69 -2.90
C GLN A 293 -8.74 -0.21 -3.28
N ALA A 294 -9.39 0.59 -2.44
CA ALA A 294 -9.84 1.95 -2.73
C ALA A 294 -8.89 3.06 -2.20
N VAL A 295 -7.59 2.83 -2.18
CA VAL A 295 -6.61 3.80 -1.64
C VAL A 295 -5.72 4.38 -2.73
N THR A 296 -5.30 3.58 -3.70
CA THR A 296 -4.42 4.04 -4.76
C THR A 296 -5.22 4.36 -6.03
N ALA A 297 -4.94 5.48 -6.68
CA ALA A 297 -5.60 5.81 -7.95
C ALA A 297 -5.21 4.88 -9.13
N THR A 298 -4.28 3.96 -8.91
CA THR A 298 -3.67 3.13 -9.96
C THR A 298 -4.21 1.71 -10.03
N GLY A 299 -5.20 1.33 -9.21
CA GLY A 299 -5.70 -0.05 -9.11
C GLY A 299 -4.80 -0.99 -8.28
N ARG A 300 -3.70 -0.51 -7.71
CA ARG A 300 -2.85 -1.33 -6.83
C ARG A 300 -3.48 -1.45 -5.45
N LEU A 301 -3.31 -2.61 -4.82
CA LEU A 301 -3.63 -2.76 -3.40
C LEU A 301 -2.63 -1.97 -2.54
N SER A 302 -3.09 -1.42 -1.44
CA SER A 302 -2.23 -0.99 -0.34
C SER A 302 -2.40 -1.92 0.86
N SER A 303 -1.36 -2.01 1.70
CA SER A 303 -1.38 -2.82 2.92
C SER A 303 -1.23 -1.92 4.14
N SER A 304 -2.04 -2.18 5.18
CA SER A 304 -2.00 -1.40 6.42
C SER A 304 -2.26 -2.28 7.66
N ASN A 305 -1.73 -1.84 8.79
CA ASN A 305 -1.94 -2.44 10.11
C ASN A 305 -1.59 -3.94 10.20
N PRO A 306 -0.34 -4.34 9.90
CA PRO A 306 0.82 -3.58 9.44
C PRO A 306 0.92 -3.46 7.92
N ASN A 307 1.74 -2.52 7.41
CA ASN A 307 2.08 -2.49 6.00
C ASN A 307 3.15 -3.55 5.68
N LEU A 308 2.73 -4.68 5.12
CA LEU A 308 3.61 -5.78 4.73
C LEU A 308 4.22 -5.63 3.33
N GLN A 309 3.75 -4.67 2.52
CA GLN A 309 4.28 -4.44 1.17
C GLN A 309 5.63 -3.70 1.16
N ASN A 310 5.98 -3.03 2.28
CA ASN A 310 7.20 -2.23 2.39
C ASN A 310 8.34 -2.94 3.11
N ILE A 311 8.25 -4.26 3.34
CA ILE A 311 9.35 -5.03 3.95
C ILE A 311 10.53 -5.00 2.97
N PRO A 312 11.72 -4.53 3.40
CA PRO A 312 12.88 -4.43 2.52
C PRO A 312 13.31 -5.78 1.96
N ILE A 313 13.85 -5.76 0.74
CA ILE A 313 14.32 -6.98 0.04
C ILE A 313 15.73 -6.81 -0.56
N ARG A 314 16.22 -5.55 -0.67
CA ARG A 314 17.45 -5.27 -1.42
C ARG A 314 18.72 -5.48 -0.61
N ASP A 315 18.67 -5.24 0.68
CA ASP A 315 19.78 -5.39 1.60
C ASP A 315 19.68 -6.68 2.44
N GLU A 316 20.79 -7.12 2.99
CA GLU A 316 20.83 -8.35 3.80
C GLU A 316 20.03 -8.18 5.10
N ASP A 317 20.05 -6.99 5.69
CA ASP A 317 19.30 -6.72 6.92
C ASP A 317 17.77 -6.83 6.69
N GLY A 318 17.28 -6.36 5.55
CA GLY A 318 15.86 -6.54 5.15
C GLY A 318 15.51 -7.99 4.86
N LYS A 319 16.44 -8.76 4.29
CA LYS A 319 16.24 -10.20 4.06
C LYS A 319 16.09 -10.99 5.35
N GLU A 320 16.80 -10.61 6.44
CA GLU A 320 16.65 -11.25 7.75
C GLU A 320 15.21 -11.11 8.29
N ILE A 321 14.58 -9.94 8.10
CA ILE A 321 13.18 -9.74 8.49
C ILE A 321 12.25 -10.67 7.70
N ARG A 322 12.52 -10.85 6.40
CA ARG A 322 11.71 -11.74 5.55
C ARG A 322 11.79 -13.20 5.96
N LYS A 323 12.94 -13.67 6.45
CA LYS A 323 13.14 -15.04 6.94
C LYS A 323 12.27 -15.35 8.16
N ALA A 324 11.88 -14.32 8.92
CA ALA A 324 11.00 -14.49 10.07
C ALA A 324 9.54 -14.81 9.68
N PHE A 325 9.13 -14.57 8.44
CA PHE A 325 7.82 -15.02 7.93
C PHE A 325 7.92 -16.50 7.58
N ILE A 326 7.16 -17.33 8.27
CA ILE A 326 7.23 -18.79 8.15
C ILE A 326 5.87 -19.36 7.73
N PRO A 327 5.86 -20.45 6.91
CA PRO A 327 4.64 -21.16 6.59
C PRO A 327 4.15 -21.99 7.79
N ASP A 328 2.96 -22.56 7.67
CA ASP A 328 2.49 -23.58 8.60
C ASP A 328 3.30 -24.88 8.46
N ASP A 329 3.23 -25.70 9.50
CA ASP A 329 3.89 -26.99 9.51
C ASP A 329 3.37 -27.87 8.36
N GLY A 330 4.27 -28.40 7.55
CA GLY A 330 3.93 -29.18 6.36
C GLY A 330 3.52 -28.35 5.14
N CYS A 331 3.61 -27.02 5.21
CA CYS A 331 3.38 -26.09 4.12
C CYS A 331 4.67 -25.41 3.66
N GLU A 332 4.64 -24.87 2.46
CA GLU A 332 5.72 -24.07 1.89
C GLU A 332 5.17 -22.76 1.35
N PHE A 333 5.98 -21.69 1.41
CA PHE A 333 5.63 -20.45 0.71
C PHE A 333 5.81 -20.64 -0.79
N PHE A 334 4.76 -20.27 -1.52
CA PHE A 334 4.80 -20.14 -2.97
C PHE A 334 4.76 -18.66 -3.33
N SER A 335 5.70 -18.23 -4.17
CA SER A 335 5.74 -16.86 -4.69
C SER A 335 5.67 -16.91 -6.22
N ALA A 336 4.72 -16.19 -6.80
CA ALA A 336 4.60 -16.02 -8.22
C ALA A 336 4.54 -14.52 -8.55
N ASP A 337 5.32 -14.09 -9.53
CA ASP A 337 5.34 -12.72 -10.03
C ASP A 337 5.34 -12.71 -11.55
N TYR A 338 4.66 -11.74 -12.13
CA TYR A 338 4.67 -11.55 -13.59
C TYR A 338 6.02 -11.01 -14.06
N SER A 339 6.64 -11.74 -14.98
CA SER A 339 7.90 -11.27 -15.58
C SER A 339 7.65 -10.06 -16.47
N GLN A 340 8.08 -8.88 -16.01
CA GLN A 340 8.10 -7.63 -16.79
C GLN A 340 6.74 -7.24 -17.38
N ILE A 341 5.66 -7.43 -16.62
CA ILE A 341 4.28 -7.26 -17.13
C ILE A 341 4.03 -5.86 -17.70
N GLU A 342 4.55 -4.81 -17.07
CA GLU A 342 4.36 -3.42 -17.52
C GLU A 342 4.96 -3.21 -18.92
N LEU A 343 6.16 -3.76 -19.17
CA LEU A 343 6.80 -3.69 -20.49
C LEU A 343 6.05 -4.54 -21.54
N ARG A 344 5.48 -5.67 -21.14
CA ARG A 344 4.65 -6.49 -22.04
C ARG A 344 3.34 -5.78 -22.41
N ILE A 345 2.72 -5.13 -21.44
CA ILE A 345 1.53 -4.29 -21.68
C ILE A 345 1.90 -3.12 -22.60
N MET A 346 3.04 -2.45 -22.37
CA MET A 346 3.52 -1.38 -23.23
C MET A 346 3.74 -1.88 -24.65
N ALA A 347 4.39 -3.03 -24.85
CA ALA A 347 4.60 -3.65 -26.15
C ALA A 347 3.28 -3.92 -26.87
N HIS A 348 2.28 -4.44 -26.11
CA HIS A 348 0.95 -4.71 -26.66
C HIS A 348 0.22 -3.44 -27.07
N LEU A 349 0.19 -2.42 -26.20
CA LEU A 349 -0.53 -1.18 -26.47
C LEU A 349 0.13 -0.33 -27.56
N SER A 350 1.47 -0.24 -27.56
CA SER A 350 2.21 0.52 -28.56
C SER A 350 2.31 -0.19 -29.91
N GLN A 351 2.06 -1.51 -29.96
CA GLN A 351 2.32 -2.35 -31.12
C GLN A 351 3.73 -2.18 -31.69
N ASP A 352 4.69 -1.84 -30.83
CA ASP A 352 6.08 -1.67 -31.23
C ASP A 352 6.72 -3.01 -31.60
N LYS A 353 7.07 -3.14 -32.89
CA LYS A 353 7.57 -4.39 -33.43
C LYS A 353 8.87 -4.84 -32.76
N ASN A 354 9.78 -3.92 -32.48
CA ASN A 354 11.06 -4.26 -31.86
C ASN A 354 10.87 -4.77 -30.41
N MET A 355 9.93 -4.18 -29.70
CA MET A 355 9.61 -4.60 -28.33
C MET A 355 8.88 -5.96 -28.32
N ILE A 356 7.96 -6.17 -29.25
CA ILE A 356 7.25 -7.46 -29.40
C ILE A 356 8.24 -8.56 -29.79
N ASP A 357 9.09 -8.33 -30.79
CA ASP A 357 10.08 -9.30 -31.26
C ASP A 357 11.08 -9.67 -30.15
N ALA A 358 11.49 -8.72 -29.30
CA ALA A 358 12.35 -9.00 -28.15
C ALA A 358 11.68 -9.98 -27.16
N PHE A 359 10.40 -9.80 -26.87
CA PHE A 359 9.66 -10.70 -25.99
C PHE A 359 9.40 -12.08 -26.62
N LEU A 360 9.06 -12.14 -27.90
CA LEU A 360 8.83 -13.39 -28.61
C LEU A 360 10.10 -14.22 -28.76
N SER A 361 11.24 -13.58 -28.90
CA SER A 361 12.55 -14.24 -29.00
C SER A 361 13.07 -14.78 -27.66
N GLY A 362 12.38 -14.52 -26.55
CA GLY A 362 12.78 -14.96 -25.21
C GLY A 362 13.99 -14.26 -24.63
N TYR A 363 14.45 -13.17 -25.25
CA TYR A 363 15.55 -12.38 -24.72
C TYR A 363 15.12 -11.54 -23.51
N ASP A 364 16.07 -11.26 -22.62
CA ASP A 364 15.90 -10.27 -21.58
C ASP A 364 15.71 -8.89 -22.21
N ILE A 365 14.53 -8.30 -22.07
CA ILE A 365 14.19 -6.99 -22.68
C ILE A 365 15.14 -5.88 -22.26
N HIS A 366 15.70 -5.93 -21.05
CA HIS A 366 16.64 -4.93 -20.59
C HIS A 366 18.01 -5.10 -21.25
N ALA A 367 18.42 -6.33 -21.48
CA ALA A 367 19.62 -6.62 -22.28
C ALA A 367 19.42 -6.26 -23.74
N ALA A 368 18.26 -6.57 -24.32
CA ALA A 368 17.92 -6.20 -25.69
C ALA A 368 17.89 -4.68 -25.90
N THR A 369 17.31 -3.94 -24.94
CA THR A 369 17.32 -2.47 -24.94
C THR A 369 18.77 -1.93 -24.85
N ALA A 370 19.56 -2.47 -23.92
CA ALA A 370 20.95 -2.08 -23.76
C ALA A 370 21.76 -2.31 -25.02
N ALA A 371 21.66 -3.50 -25.63
CA ALA A 371 22.35 -3.83 -26.87
C ALA A 371 22.09 -2.81 -27.98
N LYS A 372 20.84 -2.40 -28.15
CA LYS A 372 20.44 -1.43 -29.17
C LYS A 372 20.90 -0.01 -28.83
N ILE A 373 20.71 0.45 -27.59
CA ILE A 373 21.13 1.80 -27.17
C ILE A 373 22.65 1.97 -27.25
N TYR A 374 23.41 0.99 -26.76
CA TYR A 374 24.89 1.04 -26.78
C TYR A 374 25.49 0.52 -28.07
N LYS A 375 24.67 0.03 -29.01
CA LYS A 375 25.11 -0.49 -30.35
C LYS A 375 26.13 -1.60 -30.20
N VAL A 376 25.92 -2.54 -29.31
CA VAL A 376 26.73 -3.73 -29.07
C VAL A 376 25.95 -4.99 -29.33
N ASP A 377 26.63 -6.13 -29.52
CA ASP A 377 25.93 -7.42 -29.55
C ASP A 377 25.30 -7.73 -28.18
N ILE A 378 24.19 -8.45 -28.18
CA ILE A 378 23.46 -8.77 -26.94
C ILE A 378 24.32 -9.57 -25.94
N ASN A 379 25.26 -10.37 -26.46
CA ASN A 379 26.20 -11.14 -25.65
C ASN A 379 27.33 -10.27 -25.02
N ASP A 380 27.54 -9.06 -25.55
CA ASP A 380 28.53 -8.10 -25.06
C ASP A 380 27.92 -7.08 -24.08
N VAL A 381 26.64 -7.21 -23.77
CA VAL A 381 25.95 -6.34 -22.81
C VAL A 381 26.48 -6.59 -21.40
N THR A 382 27.13 -5.60 -20.83
CA THR A 382 27.62 -5.69 -19.46
C THR A 382 26.48 -5.57 -18.44
N ALA A 383 26.74 -6.03 -17.21
CA ALA A 383 25.77 -5.91 -16.11
C ALA A 383 25.37 -4.45 -15.82
N ASP A 384 26.32 -3.50 -16.00
CA ASP A 384 26.07 -2.06 -15.82
C ASP A 384 25.17 -1.51 -16.94
N MET A 385 25.44 -1.83 -18.20
CA MET A 385 24.59 -1.46 -19.34
C MET A 385 23.17 -1.96 -19.15
N ARG A 386 23.01 -3.23 -18.76
CA ARG A 386 21.71 -3.83 -18.48
C ARG A 386 20.99 -3.12 -17.33
N ARG A 387 21.70 -2.80 -16.25
CA ARG A 387 21.16 -2.08 -15.09
C ARG A 387 20.68 -0.68 -15.48
N LYS A 388 21.46 0.04 -16.25
CA LYS A 388 21.11 1.37 -16.78
C LYS A 388 19.89 1.31 -17.69
N ALA A 389 19.85 0.37 -18.64
CA ALA A 389 18.71 0.15 -19.51
C ALA A 389 17.44 -0.25 -18.71
N LYS A 390 17.57 -1.08 -17.68
CA LYS A 390 16.46 -1.41 -16.80
C LYS A 390 15.88 -0.17 -16.11
N THR A 391 16.73 0.72 -15.61
CA THR A 391 16.30 1.95 -14.96
C THR A 391 15.63 2.90 -15.95
N ALA A 392 16.19 3.01 -17.18
CA ALA A 392 15.59 3.79 -18.25
C ALA A 392 14.24 3.24 -18.70
N ASN A 393 14.13 1.93 -18.95
CA ASN A 393 12.88 1.27 -19.38
C ASN A 393 11.73 1.57 -18.42
N PHE A 394 11.92 1.35 -17.12
CA PHE A 394 10.88 1.65 -16.13
C PHE A 394 10.68 3.16 -15.95
N GLY A 395 11.76 3.94 -15.92
CA GLY A 395 11.64 5.39 -15.77
C GLY A 395 10.81 6.02 -16.89
N ILE A 396 11.06 5.63 -18.14
CA ILE A 396 10.39 6.18 -19.33
C ILE A 396 8.90 5.83 -19.33
N ILE A 397 8.54 4.60 -18.99
CA ILE A 397 7.11 4.19 -18.86
C ILE A 397 6.35 5.11 -17.90
N TYR A 398 7.01 5.52 -16.81
CA TYR A 398 6.44 6.41 -15.80
C TYR A 398 6.71 7.90 -16.07
N GLY A 399 7.16 8.27 -17.27
CA GLY A 399 7.34 9.66 -17.68
C GLY A 399 8.51 10.38 -17.02
N ILE A 400 9.60 9.67 -16.70
CA ILE A 400 10.77 10.28 -16.06
C ILE A 400 11.41 11.33 -16.99
N SER A 401 11.75 12.49 -16.43
CA SER A 401 12.50 13.50 -17.15
C SER A 401 14.01 13.14 -17.26
N VAL A 402 14.72 13.77 -18.20
CA VAL A 402 16.20 13.65 -18.32
C VAL A 402 16.87 13.97 -16.99
N PHE A 403 16.38 15.00 -16.28
CA PHE A 403 16.91 15.38 -14.97
C PHE A 403 16.70 14.30 -13.93
N GLY A 404 15.47 13.78 -13.81
CA GLY A 404 15.15 12.72 -12.86
C GLY A 404 15.89 11.42 -13.14
N LEU A 405 16.10 11.06 -14.41
CA LEU A 405 16.89 9.89 -14.78
C LEU A 405 18.37 10.06 -14.43
N ALA A 406 18.95 11.25 -14.71
CA ALA A 406 20.33 11.56 -14.36
C ALA A 406 20.59 11.45 -12.86
N GLU A 407 19.70 12.01 -12.03
CA GLU A 407 19.80 11.90 -10.57
C GLU A 407 19.66 10.45 -10.09
N ARG A 408 18.66 9.74 -10.59
CA ARG A 408 18.37 8.35 -10.16
C ARG A 408 19.51 7.37 -10.50
N MET A 409 20.21 7.61 -11.59
CA MET A 409 21.33 6.77 -12.04
C MET A 409 22.69 7.29 -11.60
N ASN A 410 22.74 8.50 -11.03
CA ASN A 410 23.98 9.21 -10.69
C ASN A 410 24.94 9.33 -11.92
N VAL A 411 24.40 9.77 -13.05
CA VAL A 411 25.13 9.97 -14.31
C VAL A 411 24.99 11.42 -14.79
N PRO A 412 25.87 11.89 -15.69
CA PRO A 412 25.71 13.20 -16.34
C PRO A 412 24.36 13.29 -17.07
N ARG A 413 23.79 14.50 -17.11
CA ARG A 413 22.52 14.74 -17.84
C ARG A 413 22.59 14.37 -19.31
N GLN A 414 23.77 14.52 -19.93
CA GLN A 414 23.99 14.14 -21.31
C GLN A 414 23.81 12.64 -21.51
N GLU A 415 24.37 11.81 -20.63
CA GLU A 415 24.22 10.36 -20.69
C GLU A 415 22.76 9.93 -20.46
N ALA A 416 22.07 10.56 -19.51
CA ALA A 416 20.65 10.29 -19.29
C ALA A 416 19.78 10.67 -20.51
N LYS A 417 20.14 11.77 -21.20
CA LYS A 417 19.48 12.18 -22.44
C LYS A 417 19.72 11.16 -23.56
N GLU A 418 20.96 10.73 -23.76
CA GLU A 418 21.30 9.71 -24.76
C GLU A 418 20.56 8.38 -24.51
N LEU A 419 20.36 7.98 -23.25
CA LEU A 419 19.57 6.80 -22.91
C LEU A 419 18.09 6.95 -23.28
N ILE A 420 17.48 8.12 -23.01
CA ILE A 420 16.08 8.39 -23.36
C ILE A 420 15.90 8.47 -24.87
N ASP A 421 16.76 9.21 -25.54
CA ASP A 421 16.72 9.35 -27.00
C ASP A 421 16.92 7.98 -27.68
N GLY A 422 17.92 7.20 -27.26
CA GLY A 422 18.17 5.86 -27.76
C GLY A 422 17.03 4.86 -27.47
N TYR A 423 16.32 5.03 -26.37
CA TYR A 423 15.12 4.24 -26.10
C TYR A 423 14.02 4.52 -27.13
N PHE A 424 13.70 5.77 -27.40
CA PHE A 424 12.68 6.14 -28.39
C PHE A 424 13.11 5.90 -29.84
N GLU A 425 14.40 5.94 -30.15
CA GLU A 425 14.92 5.46 -31.44
C GLU A 425 14.73 3.93 -31.57
N THR A 426 14.92 3.20 -30.50
CA THR A 426 14.75 1.73 -30.46
C THR A 426 13.30 1.31 -30.54
N TYR A 427 12.42 2.03 -29.84
CA TYR A 427 10.99 1.75 -29.71
C TYR A 427 10.14 2.96 -30.11
N PRO A 428 10.11 3.32 -31.40
CA PRO A 428 9.50 4.57 -31.87
C PRO A 428 7.99 4.63 -31.59
N SER A 429 7.29 3.49 -31.64
CA SER A 429 5.85 3.44 -31.39
C SER A 429 5.51 3.63 -29.91
N SER A 430 6.44 3.45 -28.99
CA SER A 430 6.22 3.68 -27.56
C SER A 430 6.05 5.16 -27.21
N ASN A 431 6.57 6.08 -28.02
CA ASN A 431 6.44 7.52 -27.85
C ASN A 431 4.99 8.00 -28.11
N THR A 432 4.30 7.38 -29.04
CA THR A 432 2.90 7.70 -29.38
C THR A 432 1.92 7.10 -28.36
N ALA A 433 2.26 5.97 -27.74
CA ALA A 433 1.48 5.37 -26.67
C ALA A 433 1.53 6.18 -25.35
N GLY A 434 2.60 6.97 -25.13
CA GLY A 434 2.71 7.88 -23.99
C GLY A 434 1.74 9.08 -24.04
N ASN A 435 1.19 9.39 -25.23
CA ASN A 435 0.11 10.38 -25.42
C ASN A 435 -1.29 9.73 -25.49
N GLY A 436 -1.42 8.44 -25.31
CA GLY A 436 -2.63 7.62 -25.25
C GLY A 436 -2.95 7.20 -23.80
N PRO A 437 -3.76 6.17 -23.54
CA PRO A 437 -4.58 5.97 -22.35
C PRO A 437 -3.88 5.94 -20.96
N PHE A 438 -2.58 6.19 -20.89
CA PHE A 438 -1.93 6.57 -19.63
C PHE A 438 -1.81 8.10 -19.59
N PRO A 439 -2.69 8.82 -18.90
CA PRO A 439 -2.53 10.26 -18.76
C PRO A 439 -1.16 10.52 -18.08
N SER A 440 -0.29 11.21 -18.81
CA SER A 440 0.86 11.88 -18.22
C SER A 440 0.33 12.68 -17.05
N GLY A 441 0.82 12.42 -15.83
CA GLY A 441 0.48 13.22 -14.66
C GLY A 441 0.67 14.69 -15.00
N THR A 442 -0.41 15.33 -15.40
CA THR A 442 -0.43 16.76 -15.63
C THR A 442 -0.33 17.42 -14.28
N ASN A 443 0.80 18.11 -14.06
CA ASN A 443 0.89 19.21 -13.12
C ASN A 443 -0.36 20.07 -13.23
N ARG A 444 -1.20 20.05 -12.22
CA ARG A 444 -1.99 21.18 -11.75
C ARG A 444 -2.06 21.17 -10.24
#